data_15de1adfe653a617d73b3847e3a44a79
#
_entry.id   15de1adfe653a617d73b3847e3a44a79
#
_cell.length_a   1.000
_cell.length_b   1.000
_cell.length_c   1.000
_cell.angle_alpha   90.00
_cell.angle_beta   90.00
_cell.angle_gamma   90.00
#
_symmetry.space_group_name_H-M   'P 1'
#
loop_
_entity.id
_entity.type
_entity.pdbx_description
1 polymer ?
#
loop_
_entity_poly.entity_id
_entity_poly.type
_entity_poly.pdbx_seq_one_letter_code
_entity_poly.pdbx_strand_id
1 'polypeptide(L)'
;MTTPDAFYPRTQRIGILVFDDFEPIDVWGFVEAFSISRFLGTDYSEKNHLPFEIQFISNQDGKSGQMGGPRPVRSYNGPRVAPDMFRNEALDHTFDVLMVPGGWGVRSILNHADARAALVDWLKAMDARVGLMTSVCTGAALLAATGLLDGKAATTNHLAFALAVGQGPLVLWDNVARWVDAGRYVTSAGVSAGTDMAFYLVQRLAGRAVAEKAALAAEYDWHRDPQTPIFYPQQASVPLNPVR
;
A
#
# COMPACT_ATOMS: atom_id res chain seq x y z
N MET A 1 -30.58 -4.74 32.53
CA MET A 1 -30.21 -3.46 31.91
C MET A 1 -29.42 -3.80 30.66
N THR A 2 -30.05 -3.77 29.51
CA THR A 2 -29.40 -3.94 28.21
C THR A 2 -28.54 -2.71 27.99
N THR A 3 -27.22 -2.89 27.89
CA THR A 3 -26.30 -1.86 27.40
C THR A 3 -26.80 -1.35 26.05
N PRO A 4 -26.85 -0.02 25.81
CA PRO A 4 -27.20 0.50 24.48
C PRO A 4 -26.25 -0.12 23.45
N ASP A 5 -26.81 -0.53 22.31
CA ASP A 5 -26.03 -1.00 21.17
C ASP A 5 -24.89 -0.01 20.92
N ALA A 6 -23.67 -0.43 21.24
CA ALA A 6 -22.49 0.33 20.92
C ALA A 6 -22.48 0.44 19.39
N PHE A 7 -22.66 1.65 18.87
CA PHE A 7 -22.53 1.91 17.43
C PHE A 7 -21.09 1.68 17.04
N TYR A 8 -20.77 0.45 16.62
CA TYR A 8 -19.45 0.14 16.07
C TYR A 8 -19.35 0.75 14.69
N PRO A 9 -18.33 1.57 14.42
CA PRO A 9 -18.06 2.04 13.08
C PRO A 9 -17.91 0.86 12.12
N ARG A 10 -18.27 1.06 10.85
CA ARG A 10 -18.17 0.04 9.81
C ARG A 10 -16.71 -0.45 9.67
N THR A 11 -16.52 -1.76 9.60
CA THR A 11 -15.24 -2.35 9.17
C THR A 11 -14.90 -1.88 7.76
N GLN A 12 -13.69 -1.37 7.58
CA GLN A 12 -13.19 -0.90 6.29
C GLN A 12 -12.37 -1.99 5.62
N ARG A 13 -12.51 -2.11 4.29
CA ARG A 13 -11.84 -3.14 3.50
C ARG A 13 -10.58 -2.61 2.86
N ILE A 14 -9.49 -3.33 3.08
CA ILE A 14 -8.16 -3.00 2.58
C ILE A 14 -7.76 -4.06 1.55
N GLY A 15 -7.67 -3.66 0.30
CA GLY A 15 -7.12 -4.49 -0.76
C GLY A 15 -5.62 -4.25 -0.89
N ILE A 16 -4.84 -5.32 -0.95
CA ILE A 16 -3.38 -5.26 -1.16
C ILE A 16 -3.05 -6.05 -2.41
N LEU A 17 -2.53 -5.37 -3.43
CA LEU A 17 -2.05 -6.03 -4.64
C LEU A 17 -0.78 -6.81 -4.32
N VAL A 18 -0.71 -8.07 -4.77
CA VAL A 18 0.49 -8.90 -4.66
C VAL A 18 0.85 -9.53 -6.00
N PHE A 19 2.15 -9.56 -6.30
CA PHE A 19 2.74 -10.09 -7.54
C PHE A 19 4.10 -10.70 -7.23
N ASP A 20 4.65 -11.53 -8.13
CA ASP A 20 5.96 -12.11 -7.90
C ASP A 20 7.04 -11.03 -7.72
N ASP A 21 7.95 -11.23 -6.77
CA ASP A 21 9.02 -10.32 -6.37
C ASP A 21 8.55 -8.96 -5.82
N PHE A 22 7.38 -8.93 -5.16
CA PHE A 22 7.02 -7.77 -4.33
C PHE A 22 7.95 -7.64 -3.12
N GLU A 23 8.18 -6.42 -2.64
CA GLU A 23 9.00 -6.20 -1.44
C GLU A 23 8.25 -6.64 -0.17
N PRO A 24 8.81 -7.59 0.60
CA PRO A 24 8.09 -8.18 1.73
C PRO A 24 7.58 -7.16 2.74
N ILE A 25 8.43 -6.24 3.19
CA ILE A 25 8.05 -5.32 4.27
C ILE A 25 7.08 -4.23 3.79
N ASP A 26 7.04 -3.91 2.48
CA ASP A 26 6.01 -3.02 1.92
C ASP A 26 4.62 -3.58 2.22
N VAL A 27 4.47 -4.90 2.14
CA VAL A 27 3.22 -5.60 2.40
C VAL A 27 3.03 -5.86 3.89
N TRP A 28 4.00 -6.49 4.55
CA TRP A 28 3.83 -6.93 5.93
C TRP A 28 3.83 -5.80 6.95
N GLY A 29 4.62 -4.73 6.71
CA GLY A 29 4.55 -3.52 7.54
C GLY A 29 3.21 -2.79 7.41
N PHE A 30 2.62 -2.82 6.20
CA PHE A 30 1.28 -2.28 5.97
C PHE A 30 0.21 -3.16 6.63
N VAL A 31 0.28 -4.48 6.46
CA VAL A 31 -0.63 -5.45 7.10
C VAL A 31 -0.60 -5.28 8.62
N GLU A 32 0.58 -5.17 9.23
CA GLU A 32 0.72 -5.06 10.68
C GLU A 32 -0.08 -3.89 11.25
N ALA A 33 0.08 -2.70 10.68
CA ALA A 33 -0.61 -1.50 11.17
C ALA A 33 -2.14 -1.67 11.18
N PHE A 34 -2.71 -2.29 10.14
CA PHE A 34 -4.15 -2.49 10.02
C PHE A 34 -4.65 -3.69 10.84
N SER A 35 -3.92 -4.82 10.81
CA SER A 35 -4.35 -6.05 11.48
C SER A 35 -4.31 -5.95 13.01
N ILE A 36 -3.35 -5.20 13.57
CA ILE A 36 -3.24 -4.99 15.01
C ILE A 36 -4.24 -3.96 15.55
N SER A 37 -4.84 -3.14 14.67
CA SER A 37 -5.78 -2.08 15.06
C SER A 37 -7.04 -2.66 15.70
N ARG A 38 -7.52 -2.01 16.75
CA ARG A 38 -8.76 -2.33 17.46
C ARG A 38 -9.54 -1.07 17.74
N PHE A 39 -10.87 -1.13 17.69
CA PHE A 39 -11.70 -0.03 18.16
C PHE A 39 -11.40 0.29 19.62
N LEU A 40 -11.60 1.55 20.01
CA LEU A 40 -11.42 1.96 21.39
C LEU A 40 -12.43 1.23 22.29
N GLY A 41 -11.94 0.73 23.45
CA GLY A 41 -12.76 -0.04 24.37
C GLY A 41 -12.80 -1.53 24.10
N THR A 42 -12.24 -2.02 22.97
CA THR A 42 -12.04 -3.45 22.73
C THR A 42 -10.62 -3.87 23.04
N ASP A 43 -10.43 -5.13 23.38
CA ASP A 43 -9.11 -5.70 23.61
C ASP A 43 -8.62 -6.49 22.37
N TYR A 44 -7.38 -7.00 22.43
CA TYR A 44 -6.76 -7.69 21.30
C TYR A 44 -7.30 -9.11 21.07
N SER A 45 -8.11 -9.66 21.98
CA SER A 45 -8.82 -10.92 21.77
C SER A 45 -10.05 -10.79 20.88
N GLU A 46 -10.53 -9.56 20.65
CA GLU A 46 -11.66 -9.31 19.74
C GLU A 46 -11.29 -9.67 18.29
N LYS A 47 -12.13 -10.49 17.66
CA LYS A 47 -11.92 -10.99 16.31
C LYS A 47 -13.07 -10.68 15.35
N ASN A 48 -14.22 -10.22 15.87
CA ASN A 48 -15.44 -10.08 15.07
C ASN A 48 -15.74 -8.63 14.71
N HIS A 49 -15.27 -7.67 15.50
CA HIS A 49 -15.51 -6.24 15.31
C HIS A 49 -14.20 -5.50 15.16
N LEU A 50 -13.57 -5.71 14.01
CA LEU A 50 -12.29 -5.09 13.68
C LEU A 50 -12.50 -3.82 12.85
N PRO A 51 -11.64 -2.80 13.04
CA PRO A 51 -11.69 -1.60 12.21
C PRO A 51 -11.43 -1.88 10.73
N PHE A 52 -10.62 -2.91 10.44
CA PHE A 52 -10.15 -3.23 9.09
C PHE A 52 -10.19 -4.72 8.81
N GLU A 53 -10.56 -5.05 7.57
CA GLU A 53 -10.43 -6.38 6.96
C GLU A 53 -9.46 -6.28 5.78
N ILE A 54 -8.47 -7.17 5.74
CA ILE A 54 -7.40 -7.13 4.73
C ILE A 54 -7.58 -8.30 3.78
N GLN A 55 -7.45 -8.04 2.48
CA GLN A 55 -7.52 -9.05 1.42
C GLN A 55 -6.38 -8.87 0.43
N PHE A 56 -5.71 -9.96 0.09
CA PHE A 56 -4.68 -9.98 -0.94
C PHE A 56 -5.28 -10.20 -2.32
N ILE A 57 -4.97 -9.30 -3.25
CA ILE A 57 -5.41 -9.34 -4.64
C ILE A 57 -4.22 -9.75 -5.50
N SER A 58 -4.35 -10.86 -6.22
CA SER A 58 -3.33 -11.32 -7.15
C SER A 58 -3.25 -10.43 -8.39
N ASN A 59 -2.03 -10.18 -8.90
CA ASN A 59 -1.86 -9.61 -10.26
C ASN A 59 -2.13 -10.65 -11.38
N GLN A 60 -2.91 -11.67 -11.12
CA GLN A 60 -3.31 -12.67 -12.09
C GLN A 60 -4.78 -12.48 -12.44
N ASP A 61 -5.14 -12.71 -13.71
CA ASP A 61 -6.53 -12.85 -14.11
C ASP A 61 -6.96 -14.30 -13.99
N GLY A 62 -8.20 -14.52 -13.63
CA GLY A 62 -8.80 -15.83 -13.50
C GLY A 62 -10.31 -15.74 -13.44
N LYS A 63 -10.98 -16.90 -13.36
CA LYS A 63 -12.44 -16.98 -13.23
C LYS A 63 -12.78 -17.44 -11.82
N SER A 64 -13.75 -16.76 -11.21
CA SER A 64 -14.37 -17.21 -9.96
C SER A 64 -14.82 -18.67 -10.10
N GLY A 65 -14.48 -19.48 -9.09
CA GLY A 65 -14.76 -20.92 -9.14
C GLY A 65 -13.76 -21.77 -9.93
N GLN A 66 -12.71 -21.19 -10.49
CA GLN A 66 -11.59 -21.97 -11.04
C GLN A 66 -10.96 -22.78 -9.91
N MET A 67 -10.85 -24.11 -10.07
CA MET A 67 -10.28 -24.97 -9.04
C MET A 67 -8.88 -24.47 -8.64
N GLY A 68 -8.72 -24.12 -7.36
CA GLY A 68 -7.46 -23.73 -6.76
C GLY A 68 -7.23 -22.22 -6.56
N GLY A 69 -8.10 -21.34 -7.06
CA GLY A 69 -7.91 -19.88 -6.91
C GLY A 69 -6.63 -19.35 -7.59
N PRO A 70 -6.17 -18.12 -7.27
CA PRO A 70 -4.90 -17.60 -7.76
C PRO A 70 -3.72 -18.43 -7.28
N ARG A 71 -2.71 -18.65 -8.14
CA ARG A 71 -1.48 -19.30 -7.67
C ARG A 71 -0.77 -18.43 -6.64
N PRO A 72 -0.12 -19.03 -5.62
CA PRO A 72 0.69 -18.30 -4.69
C PRO A 72 1.80 -17.51 -5.41
N VAL A 73 1.98 -16.26 -5.00
CA VAL A 73 3.07 -15.38 -5.47
C VAL A 73 4.22 -15.40 -4.48
N ARG A 74 5.44 -15.23 -4.98
CA ARG A 74 6.64 -15.18 -4.14
C ARG A 74 7.03 -13.72 -3.89
N SER A 75 7.25 -13.36 -2.63
CA SER A 75 7.92 -12.10 -2.29
C SER A 75 9.40 -12.16 -2.68
N TYR A 76 10.03 -10.99 -2.83
CA TYR A 76 11.45 -10.91 -3.21
C TYR A 76 12.33 -11.61 -2.16
N ASN A 77 13.05 -12.66 -2.61
CA ASN A 77 13.87 -13.54 -1.76
C ASN A 77 13.18 -14.10 -0.51
N GLY A 78 11.86 -14.09 -0.49
CA GLY A 78 11.05 -14.44 0.68
C GLY A 78 10.04 -15.58 0.45
N PRO A 79 9.09 -15.73 1.37
CA PRO A 79 8.07 -16.77 1.32
C PRO A 79 7.06 -16.53 0.20
N ARG A 80 6.26 -17.54 -0.08
CA ARG A 80 5.08 -17.42 -0.93
C ARG A 80 3.88 -16.97 -0.12
N VAL A 81 3.02 -16.20 -0.76
CA VAL A 81 1.73 -15.73 -0.23
C VAL A 81 0.63 -16.25 -1.16
N ALA A 82 -0.41 -16.82 -0.58
CA ALA A 82 -1.64 -17.17 -1.31
C ALA A 82 -2.55 -15.95 -1.35
N PRO A 83 -2.85 -15.39 -2.52
CA PRO A 83 -3.82 -14.32 -2.63
C PRO A 83 -5.25 -14.83 -2.39
N ASP A 84 -6.14 -13.96 -1.92
CA ASP A 84 -7.54 -14.28 -1.65
C ASP A 84 -8.38 -14.31 -2.93
N MET A 85 -8.01 -13.51 -3.94
CA MET A 85 -8.77 -13.37 -5.18
C MET A 85 -7.90 -12.98 -6.38
N PHE A 86 -8.44 -13.21 -7.58
CA PHE A 86 -7.88 -12.67 -8.82
C PHE A 86 -8.16 -11.18 -8.96
N ARG A 87 -7.33 -10.44 -9.72
CA ARG A 87 -7.52 -8.99 -9.89
C ARG A 87 -8.83 -8.64 -10.60
N ASN A 88 -9.28 -9.44 -11.56
CA ASN A 88 -10.55 -9.19 -12.22
C ASN A 88 -11.75 -9.44 -11.31
N GLU A 89 -11.67 -10.37 -10.34
CA GLU A 89 -12.69 -10.57 -9.30
C GLU A 89 -12.74 -9.36 -8.36
N ALA A 90 -11.61 -8.76 -8.05
CA ALA A 90 -11.55 -7.57 -7.19
C ALA A 90 -12.37 -6.39 -7.73
N LEU A 91 -12.65 -6.35 -9.04
CA LEU A 91 -13.53 -5.34 -9.64
C LEU A 91 -15.00 -5.48 -9.20
N ASP A 92 -15.41 -6.64 -8.72
CA ASP A 92 -16.76 -6.88 -8.21
C ASP A 92 -16.88 -6.61 -6.69
N HIS A 93 -15.76 -6.27 -6.05
CA HIS A 93 -15.66 -5.92 -4.63
C HIS A 93 -15.49 -4.42 -4.44
N THR A 94 -15.90 -3.94 -3.26
CA THR A 94 -15.62 -2.56 -2.81
C THR A 94 -14.49 -2.58 -1.80
N PHE A 95 -13.49 -1.73 -2.00
CA PHE A 95 -12.41 -1.50 -1.05
C PHE A 95 -12.39 -0.03 -0.63
N ASP A 96 -12.12 0.23 0.63
CA ASP A 96 -11.91 1.58 1.13
C ASP A 96 -10.50 2.08 0.78
N VAL A 97 -9.54 1.15 0.77
CA VAL A 97 -8.15 1.41 0.42
C VAL A 97 -7.64 0.32 -0.51
N LEU A 98 -6.94 0.71 -1.56
CA LEU A 98 -6.09 -0.20 -2.36
C LEU A 98 -4.63 0.18 -2.17
N MET A 99 -3.80 -0.78 -1.78
CA MET A 99 -2.36 -0.61 -1.64
C MET A 99 -1.60 -1.35 -2.75
N VAL A 100 -0.68 -0.63 -3.39
CA VAL A 100 0.21 -1.13 -4.44
C VAL A 100 1.65 -1.16 -3.88
N PRO A 101 2.22 -2.33 -3.60
CA PRO A 101 3.58 -2.45 -3.08
C PRO A 101 4.62 -2.23 -4.18
N GLY A 102 5.84 -1.98 -3.74
CA GLY A 102 7.00 -2.01 -4.60
C GLY A 102 7.65 -3.38 -4.68
N GLY A 103 8.93 -3.38 -5.00
CA GLY A 103 9.76 -4.57 -5.15
C GLY A 103 10.35 -4.70 -6.54
N TRP A 104 11.14 -5.76 -6.71
CA TRP A 104 11.82 -6.02 -7.98
C TRP A 104 10.84 -6.35 -9.11
N GLY A 105 9.70 -6.99 -8.77
CA GLY A 105 8.63 -7.35 -9.70
C GLY A 105 8.00 -6.15 -10.43
N VAL A 106 8.08 -4.93 -9.87
CA VAL A 106 7.64 -3.70 -10.55
C VAL A 106 8.37 -3.52 -11.88
N ARG A 107 9.69 -3.75 -11.91
CA ARG A 107 10.48 -3.65 -13.15
C ARG A 107 10.08 -4.70 -14.16
N SER A 108 9.84 -5.91 -13.69
CA SER A 108 9.35 -6.99 -14.57
C SER A 108 8.02 -6.62 -15.22
N ILE A 109 7.07 -6.12 -14.44
CA ILE A 109 5.75 -5.69 -14.95
C ILE A 109 5.91 -4.55 -15.97
N LEU A 110 6.68 -3.51 -15.64
CA LEU A 110 6.85 -2.33 -16.51
C LEU A 110 7.57 -2.65 -17.83
N ASN A 111 8.46 -3.64 -17.84
CA ASN A 111 9.24 -4.04 -19.02
C ASN A 111 8.49 -5.00 -19.95
N HIS A 112 7.36 -5.57 -19.55
CA HIS A 112 6.54 -6.45 -20.38
C HIS A 112 5.27 -5.71 -20.80
N ALA A 113 5.14 -5.35 -22.08
CA ALA A 113 4.08 -4.49 -22.59
C ALA A 113 2.67 -4.96 -22.21
N ASP A 114 2.38 -6.24 -22.39
CA ASP A 114 1.04 -6.80 -22.11
C ASP A 114 0.75 -6.79 -20.60
N ALA A 115 1.72 -7.17 -19.76
CA ALA A 115 1.57 -7.16 -18.31
C ALA A 115 1.37 -5.74 -17.78
N ARG A 116 2.14 -4.78 -18.31
CA ARG A 116 2.00 -3.35 -18.02
C ARG A 116 0.61 -2.84 -18.39
N ALA A 117 0.18 -3.07 -19.64
CA ALA A 117 -1.11 -2.61 -20.14
C ALA A 117 -2.26 -3.16 -19.28
N ALA A 118 -2.26 -4.47 -19.03
CA ALA A 118 -3.28 -5.13 -18.26
C ALA A 118 -3.35 -4.62 -16.81
N LEU A 119 -2.21 -4.36 -16.14
CA LEU A 119 -2.20 -3.81 -14.79
C LEU A 119 -2.61 -2.34 -14.78
N VAL A 120 -2.16 -1.53 -15.73
CA VAL A 120 -2.54 -0.12 -15.86
C VAL A 120 -4.05 0.02 -16.03
N ASP A 121 -4.65 -0.76 -16.91
CA ASP A 121 -6.10 -0.74 -17.14
C ASP A 121 -6.88 -1.16 -15.89
N TRP A 122 -6.40 -2.19 -15.20
CA TRP A 122 -7.00 -2.63 -13.94
C TRP A 122 -6.90 -1.57 -12.84
N LEU A 123 -5.74 -0.94 -12.65
CA LEU A 123 -5.56 0.13 -11.66
C LEU A 123 -6.48 1.33 -11.93
N LYS A 124 -6.67 1.71 -13.20
CA LYS A 124 -7.64 2.75 -13.59
C LYS A 124 -9.08 2.35 -13.25
N ALA A 125 -9.44 1.10 -13.51
CA ALA A 125 -10.76 0.59 -13.17
C ALA A 125 -10.99 0.54 -11.66
N MET A 126 -9.97 0.15 -10.87
CA MET A 126 -10.02 0.17 -9.41
C MET A 126 -10.09 1.58 -8.84
N ASP A 127 -9.41 2.56 -9.44
CA ASP A 127 -9.46 3.95 -8.97
C ASP A 127 -10.89 4.49 -8.89
N ALA A 128 -11.76 4.12 -9.82
CA ALA A 128 -13.16 4.53 -9.78
C ALA A 128 -13.99 3.85 -8.66
N ARG A 129 -13.43 2.85 -7.97
CA ARG A 129 -14.14 1.98 -7.00
C ARG A 129 -13.60 2.06 -5.58
N VAL A 130 -12.41 2.61 -5.39
CA VAL A 130 -11.76 2.69 -4.07
C VAL A 130 -11.82 4.10 -3.50
N GLY A 131 -11.86 4.20 -2.17
CA GLY A 131 -11.81 5.49 -1.47
C GLY A 131 -10.41 6.11 -1.55
N LEU A 132 -9.39 5.33 -1.26
CA LEU A 132 -7.98 5.72 -1.29
C LEU A 132 -7.17 4.76 -2.15
N MET A 133 -6.34 5.31 -3.02
CA MET A 133 -5.30 4.60 -3.77
C MET A 133 -3.96 4.89 -3.11
N THR A 134 -3.25 3.86 -2.66
CA THR A 134 -1.99 4.03 -1.95
C THR A 134 -0.87 3.23 -2.59
N SER A 135 0.36 3.67 -2.40
CA SER A 135 1.53 2.90 -2.83
C SER A 135 2.67 2.99 -1.83
N VAL A 136 3.45 1.94 -1.77
CA VAL A 136 4.69 1.89 -1.02
C VAL A 136 5.85 1.68 -1.98
N CYS A 137 6.98 2.35 -1.72
CA CYS A 137 8.23 2.12 -2.44
C CYS A 137 8.07 2.35 -3.97
N THR A 138 8.56 1.43 -4.79
CA THR A 138 8.44 1.51 -6.26
C THR A 138 7.03 1.24 -6.78
N GLY A 139 6.06 0.90 -5.92
CA GLY A 139 4.65 0.81 -6.30
C GLY A 139 4.10 2.11 -6.89
N ALA A 140 4.65 3.26 -6.48
CA ALA A 140 4.31 4.56 -7.05
C ALA A 140 4.61 4.64 -8.56
N ALA A 141 5.60 3.90 -9.07
CA ALA A 141 5.88 3.84 -10.50
C ALA A 141 4.76 3.16 -11.29
N LEU A 142 4.09 2.16 -10.71
CA LEU A 142 2.92 1.51 -11.31
C LEU A 142 1.72 2.48 -11.35
N LEU A 143 1.49 3.23 -10.26
CA LEU A 143 0.44 4.24 -10.23
C LEU A 143 0.75 5.40 -11.21
N ALA A 144 1.99 5.86 -11.28
CA ALA A 144 2.41 6.91 -12.20
C ALA A 144 2.20 6.50 -13.67
N ALA A 145 2.48 5.23 -14.00
CA ALA A 145 2.26 4.70 -15.36
C ALA A 145 0.80 4.74 -15.81
N THR A 146 -0.16 4.89 -14.89
CA THR A 146 -1.59 5.04 -15.22
C THR A 146 -1.96 6.47 -15.61
N GLY A 147 -1.15 7.48 -15.28
CA GLY A 147 -1.49 8.90 -15.33
C GLY A 147 -2.36 9.40 -14.17
N LEU A 148 -2.77 8.55 -13.23
CA LEU A 148 -3.63 8.95 -12.09
C LEU A 148 -2.94 9.94 -11.15
N LEU A 149 -1.61 9.96 -11.12
CA LEU A 149 -0.81 10.86 -10.29
C LEU A 149 -0.43 12.17 -11.01
N ASP A 150 -0.76 12.35 -12.28
CA ASP A 150 -0.41 13.56 -13.03
C ASP A 150 -0.89 14.83 -12.33
N GLY A 151 0.01 15.81 -12.17
CA GLY A 151 -0.24 17.07 -11.46
C GLY A 151 -0.42 16.96 -9.95
N LYS A 152 -0.23 15.77 -9.35
CA LYS A 152 -0.35 15.55 -7.91
C LYS A 152 1.03 15.38 -7.28
N ALA A 153 1.15 15.79 -6.03
CA ALA A 153 2.33 15.51 -5.22
C ALA A 153 2.40 14.01 -4.91
N ALA A 154 3.58 13.42 -5.02
CA ALA A 154 3.82 12.02 -4.69
C ALA A 154 5.29 11.78 -4.32
N THR A 155 5.54 10.69 -3.62
CA THR A 155 6.91 10.19 -3.39
C THR A 155 7.00 8.70 -3.77
N THR A 156 8.24 8.21 -3.79
CA THR A 156 8.57 6.83 -4.13
C THR A 156 9.85 6.41 -3.41
N ASN A 157 10.31 5.19 -3.60
CA ASN A 157 11.61 4.75 -3.11
C ASN A 157 12.73 5.68 -3.60
N HIS A 158 13.47 6.29 -2.68
CA HIS A 158 14.47 7.31 -3.01
C HIS A 158 15.67 6.74 -3.79
N LEU A 159 16.04 5.47 -3.58
CA LEU A 159 17.12 4.83 -4.34
C LEU A 159 16.68 4.47 -5.77
N ALA A 160 15.40 4.26 -5.98
CA ALA A 160 14.81 3.95 -7.29
C ALA A 160 13.99 5.11 -7.86
N PHE A 161 14.25 6.34 -7.42
CA PHE A 161 13.46 7.53 -7.73
C PHE A 161 13.29 7.75 -9.24
N ALA A 162 14.37 7.59 -10.00
CA ALA A 162 14.36 7.75 -11.47
C ALA A 162 13.39 6.79 -12.16
N LEU A 163 13.15 5.59 -11.60
CA LEU A 163 12.18 4.65 -12.15
C LEU A 163 10.77 5.24 -12.15
N ALA A 164 10.35 5.84 -11.03
CA ALA A 164 9.02 6.42 -10.91
C ALA A 164 8.87 7.69 -11.75
N VAL A 165 9.88 8.57 -11.71
CA VAL A 165 9.91 9.80 -12.54
C VAL A 165 9.77 9.46 -14.03
N GLY A 166 10.45 8.41 -14.49
CA GLY A 166 10.36 7.95 -15.88
C GLY A 166 8.97 7.43 -16.28
N GLN A 167 8.15 6.97 -15.31
CA GLN A 167 6.77 6.54 -15.58
C GLN A 167 5.75 7.68 -15.47
N GLY A 168 6.03 8.71 -14.69
CA GLY A 168 5.12 9.84 -14.46
C GLY A 168 5.86 11.18 -14.51
N PRO A 169 6.20 11.69 -15.70
CA PRO A 169 6.93 12.95 -15.83
C PRO A 169 6.10 14.18 -15.44
N LEU A 170 4.77 14.05 -15.34
CA LEU A 170 3.85 15.12 -14.92
C LEU A 170 3.51 15.09 -13.43
N VAL A 171 4.06 14.14 -12.68
CA VAL A 171 3.87 14.04 -11.24
C VAL A 171 4.79 15.02 -10.52
N LEU A 172 4.29 15.65 -9.46
CA LEU A 172 5.07 16.55 -8.61
C LEU A 172 5.83 15.73 -7.56
N TRP A 173 6.96 15.16 -7.97
CA TRP A 173 7.72 14.24 -7.14
C TRP A 173 8.46 14.92 -5.99
N ASP A 174 8.25 14.41 -4.76
CA ASP A 174 9.01 14.76 -3.55
C ASP A 174 10.03 13.66 -3.27
N ASN A 175 11.32 13.99 -3.26
CA ASN A 175 12.41 13.05 -3.03
C ASN A 175 12.95 13.08 -1.59
N VAL A 176 12.24 13.74 -0.67
CA VAL A 176 12.61 13.87 0.74
C VAL A 176 11.59 13.25 1.66
N ALA A 177 10.30 13.46 1.36
CA ALA A 177 9.20 13.03 2.23
C ALA A 177 9.19 11.50 2.43
N ARG A 178 8.89 11.09 3.66
CA ARG A 178 8.60 9.68 3.99
C ARG A 178 7.33 9.21 3.31
N TRP A 179 6.28 10.03 3.33
CA TRP A 179 5.07 9.84 2.54
C TRP A 179 4.46 11.20 2.17
N VAL A 180 3.65 11.17 1.13
CA VAL A 180 2.90 12.32 0.64
C VAL A 180 1.42 11.95 0.60
N ASP A 181 0.58 12.78 1.22
CA ASP A 181 -0.87 12.71 1.13
C ASP A 181 -1.37 13.76 0.13
N ALA A 182 -1.83 13.32 -1.02
CA ALA A 182 -2.47 14.13 -2.05
C ALA A 182 -3.99 13.87 -2.13
N GLY A 183 -4.63 13.70 -0.98
CA GLY A 183 -6.08 13.46 -0.88
C GLY A 183 -6.44 11.99 -1.12
N ARG A 184 -6.95 11.64 -2.30
CA ARG A 184 -7.27 10.24 -2.64
C ARG A 184 -6.03 9.37 -2.90
N TYR A 185 -4.88 9.97 -3.12
CA TYR A 185 -3.63 9.28 -3.40
C TYR A 185 -2.64 9.51 -2.27
N VAL A 186 -2.19 8.45 -1.65
CA VAL A 186 -1.18 8.52 -0.58
C VAL A 186 -0.03 7.61 -0.95
N THR A 187 1.16 8.19 -1.12
CA THR A 187 2.34 7.45 -1.58
C THR A 187 3.45 7.54 -0.55
N SER A 188 4.17 6.46 -0.30
CA SER A 188 5.34 6.47 0.60
C SER A 188 6.63 6.16 -0.13
N ALA A 189 7.71 6.64 0.46
CA ALA A 189 9.06 6.24 0.12
C ALA A 189 9.30 4.74 0.42
N GLY A 190 10.54 4.26 0.26
CA GLY A 190 10.89 2.86 0.53
C GLY A 190 10.83 2.53 1.99
N VAL A 191 10.64 1.47 2.14
CA VAL A 191 10.28 0.23 2.78
C VAL A 191 9.68 0.50 4.15
N SER A 192 10.47 0.99 5.13
CA SER A 192 10.02 1.33 6.49
C SER A 192 9.06 2.53 6.53
N ALA A 193 9.23 3.49 5.62
CA ALA A 193 8.32 4.63 5.50
C ALA A 193 6.88 4.19 5.12
N GLY A 194 6.74 3.03 4.46
CA GLY A 194 5.45 2.41 4.20
C GLY A 194 4.70 2.00 5.46
N THR A 195 5.42 1.53 6.48
CA THR A 195 4.83 1.21 7.79
C THR A 195 4.36 2.48 8.50
N ASP A 196 5.17 3.56 8.47
CA ASP A 196 4.77 4.86 9.04
C ASP A 196 3.51 5.40 8.36
N MET A 197 3.47 5.33 7.02
CA MET A 197 2.28 5.71 6.24
C MET A 197 1.07 4.83 6.59
N ALA A 198 1.25 3.55 6.83
CA ALA A 198 0.14 2.66 7.20
C ALA A 198 -0.49 3.08 8.55
N PHE A 199 0.29 3.39 9.57
CA PHE A 199 -0.21 3.95 10.83
C PHE A 199 -0.86 5.33 10.64
N TYR A 200 -0.30 6.17 9.75
CA TYR A 200 -0.95 7.42 9.35
C TYR A 200 -2.33 7.17 8.72
N LEU A 201 -2.46 6.17 7.85
CA LEU A 201 -3.75 5.81 7.26
C LEU A 201 -4.73 5.25 8.30
N VAL A 202 -4.27 4.45 9.26
CA VAL A 202 -5.10 4.04 10.43
C VAL A 202 -5.60 5.29 11.18
N GLN A 203 -4.73 6.26 11.43
CA GLN A 203 -5.13 7.53 12.06
C GLN A 203 -6.20 8.27 11.24
N ARG A 204 -6.03 8.34 9.93
CA ARG A 204 -6.94 9.03 9.01
C ARG A 204 -8.31 8.34 8.93
N LEU A 205 -8.34 7.02 9.00
CA LEU A 205 -9.53 6.20 8.77
C LEU A 205 -10.29 5.83 10.05
N ALA A 206 -9.58 5.62 11.16
CA ALA A 206 -10.15 5.17 12.42
C ALA A 206 -9.87 6.11 13.61
N GLY A 207 -9.14 7.18 13.37
CA GLY A 207 -8.80 8.19 14.37
C GLY A 207 -7.46 7.97 15.06
N ARG A 208 -6.92 9.10 15.57
CA ARG A 208 -5.58 9.16 16.17
C ARG A 208 -5.39 8.16 17.32
N ALA A 209 -6.36 8.06 18.22
CA ALA A 209 -6.25 7.19 19.40
C ALA A 209 -6.18 5.69 19.01
N VAL A 210 -6.87 5.27 17.93
CA VAL A 210 -6.77 3.91 17.39
C VAL A 210 -5.36 3.65 16.86
N ALA A 211 -4.82 4.59 16.07
CA ALA A 211 -3.47 4.46 15.51
C ALA A 211 -2.38 4.44 16.59
N GLU A 212 -2.48 5.28 17.62
CA GLU A 212 -1.54 5.31 18.74
C GLU A 212 -1.60 4.01 19.57
N LYS A 213 -2.80 3.49 19.82
CA LYS A 213 -2.98 2.19 20.46
C LYS A 213 -2.38 1.05 19.62
N ALA A 214 -2.58 1.08 18.30
CA ALA A 214 -2.03 0.09 17.39
C ALA A 214 -0.49 0.14 17.35
N ALA A 215 0.11 1.32 17.24
CA ALA A 215 1.57 1.49 17.25
C ALA A 215 2.19 1.03 18.58
N LEU A 216 1.53 1.34 19.71
CA LEU A 216 1.96 0.88 21.03
C LEU A 216 1.91 -0.65 21.13
N ALA A 217 0.88 -1.29 20.62
CA ALA A 217 0.73 -2.75 20.64
C ALA A 217 1.74 -3.47 19.74
N ALA A 218 2.11 -2.84 18.62
CA ALA A 218 3.16 -3.30 17.72
C ALA A 218 4.57 -3.03 18.28
N GLU A 219 4.69 -2.32 19.42
CA GLU A 219 5.97 -1.78 19.93
C GLU A 219 6.76 -1.03 18.84
N TYR A 220 6.02 -0.35 17.94
CA TYR A 220 6.59 0.33 16.78
C TYR A 220 6.85 1.81 17.07
N ASP A 221 8.11 2.24 16.87
CA ASP A 221 8.49 3.65 16.95
C ASP A 221 8.04 4.39 15.69
N TRP A 222 6.79 4.84 15.72
CA TRP A 222 6.12 5.45 14.60
C TRP A 222 6.60 6.89 14.37
N HIS A 223 7.27 7.12 13.25
CA HIS A 223 7.60 8.46 12.77
C HIS A 223 6.34 9.13 12.20
N ARG A 224 5.82 10.11 12.91
CA ARG A 224 4.51 10.74 12.62
C ARG A 224 4.59 11.92 11.67
N ASP A 225 5.79 12.49 11.50
CA ASP A 225 6.01 13.60 10.59
C ASP A 225 6.46 13.08 9.22
N PRO A 226 5.66 13.31 8.16
CA PRO A 226 6.00 12.88 6.82
C PRO A 226 7.27 13.53 6.27
N GLN A 227 7.68 14.68 6.83
CA GLN A 227 8.87 15.39 6.40
C GLN A 227 10.14 15.02 7.20
N THR A 228 10.02 14.14 8.20
CA THR A 228 11.22 13.61 8.87
C THR A 228 12.08 12.85 7.88
N PRO A 229 13.29 13.30 7.56
CA PRO A 229 14.10 12.67 6.52
C PRO A 229 14.42 11.22 6.83
N ILE A 230 14.45 10.40 5.81
CA ILE A 230 14.99 9.05 5.93
C ILE A 230 16.50 9.20 6.07
N PHE A 231 17.03 8.77 7.21
CA PHE A 231 18.45 8.96 7.52
C PHE A 231 19.31 7.88 6.84
N TYR A 232 20.22 8.34 5.97
CA TYR A 232 21.23 7.50 5.34
C TYR A 232 22.63 7.94 5.82
N PRO A 233 23.18 7.38 6.90
CA PRO A 233 24.42 7.90 7.53
C PRO A 233 25.63 7.94 6.61
N GLN A 234 25.62 7.18 5.51
CA GLN A 234 26.76 7.05 4.59
C GLN A 234 26.50 7.66 3.21
N GLN A 235 25.35 8.22 2.96
CA GLN A 235 24.99 8.77 1.64
C GLN A 235 25.23 10.26 1.48
N ALA A 236 25.76 10.96 2.48
CA ALA A 236 26.27 12.32 2.28
C ALA A 236 27.33 12.42 1.17
N SER A 237 27.83 11.29 0.68
CA SER A 237 28.84 11.21 -0.37
C SER A 237 28.45 10.39 -1.61
N VAL A 238 27.24 9.77 -1.65
CA VAL A 238 26.75 9.12 -2.88
C VAL A 238 25.86 10.10 -3.61
N PRO A 239 26.27 10.70 -4.72
CA PRO A 239 25.38 11.52 -5.54
C PRO A 239 24.21 10.61 -5.93
N LEU A 240 22.97 11.03 -5.60
CA LEU A 240 21.81 10.52 -6.30
C LEU A 240 22.10 10.72 -7.77
N ASN A 241 22.24 9.62 -8.53
CA ASN A 241 22.64 9.70 -9.92
C ASN A 241 21.83 10.79 -10.61
N PRO A 242 22.48 11.83 -11.16
CA PRO A 242 21.76 12.78 -11.97
C PRO A 242 21.10 11.99 -13.09
N VAL A 243 19.84 12.29 -13.31
CA VAL A 243 19.04 11.79 -14.41
C VAL A 243 19.89 11.83 -15.69
N ARG A 244 20.22 10.67 -16.25
CA ARG A 244 20.65 10.53 -17.64
C ARG A 244 19.52 9.93 -18.45
#